data_e41a490bfc5142dc48afc3d92c3b366f
#
_entry.id   e41a490bfc5142dc48afc3d92c3b366f
#
_cell.length_a   1.000
_cell.length_b   1.000
_cell.length_c   1.000
_cell.angle_alpha   90.00
_cell.angle_beta   90.00
_cell.angle_gamma   90.00
#
_symmetry.space_group_name_H-M   'P 1'
#
loop_
_entity.id
_entity.type
_entity.pdbx_description
1 polymer ?
#
loop_
_entity_poly.entity_id
_entity_poly.type
_entity_poly.pdbx_seq_one_letter_code
_entity_poly.pdbx_strand_id
1 'polypeptide(L)'
;MLKHFLNIMGRYLRPYRKYLAGAVLLNFFSQWMNVFSFVVLIPILNILFKIDQTVYTYQEWTWDTLSKDVVVNNGYAFVQQLISEHGAFLTLVIMGVALVLMTGIKTFGYFASSAVMVPLRTGVVRDIRTQLYDKVLRLPLSFFSEERKGDIIARMSADVQCVETAVMSSVDMMIRQPIAIVVCFVTLFTVSWQLTLFVFIVAPLAGWVMGKVSRKLKSQSASVQSRWGDIIAHLDETLGGLRIIKAFIAEKKMSQRFYEKNNEYRREMTEMVVRQNAAHPMSEFLGTAIIVVVLWFGGWLILNGTDMIDASTFIFYMVILYSVINPLKDLSKASYQIPHGLASMDRIDFILKADNPIKELAKPEELHSFEKDVELRDVSFH
;
A
#
# COMPACT_ATOMS: atom_id res chain seq x y z
N MET A 1 -16.82 2.28 9.47
CA MET A 1 -15.70 1.50 8.89
C MET A 1 -14.34 2.12 9.22
N LEU A 2 -14.03 3.35 8.79
CA LEU A 2 -12.72 4.00 9.03
C LEU A 2 -12.39 4.16 10.54
N LYS A 3 -13.33 4.60 11.38
CA LYS A 3 -13.12 4.76 12.81
C LYS A 3 -12.85 3.43 13.53
N HIS A 4 -13.52 2.36 13.13
CA HIS A 4 -13.29 1.02 13.66
C HIS A 4 -11.89 0.52 13.28
N PHE A 5 -11.51 0.72 12.02
CA PHE A 5 -10.18 0.40 11.51
C PHE A 5 -9.08 1.16 12.26
N LEU A 6 -9.23 2.47 12.47
CA LEU A 6 -8.26 3.28 13.21
C LEU A 6 -8.09 2.83 14.66
N ASN A 7 -9.16 2.35 15.29
CA ASN A 7 -9.09 1.78 16.65
C ASN A 7 -8.29 0.47 16.69
N ILE A 8 -8.48 -0.42 15.69
CA ILE A 8 -7.72 -1.66 15.57
C ILE A 8 -6.25 -1.34 15.33
N MET A 9 -5.97 -0.43 14.38
CA MET A 9 -4.62 0.06 14.10
C MET A 9 -3.98 0.63 15.37
N GLY A 10 -4.70 1.49 16.10
CA GLY A 10 -4.22 2.07 17.36
C GLY A 10 -3.85 1.01 18.40
N ARG A 11 -4.63 -0.08 18.52
CA ARG A 11 -4.36 -1.18 19.44
C ARG A 11 -3.04 -1.89 19.11
N TYR A 12 -2.84 -2.28 17.86
CA TYR A 12 -1.71 -3.12 17.47
C TYR A 12 -0.46 -2.36 17.03
N LEU A 13 -0.58 -1.12 16.54
CA LEU A 13 0.58 -0.30 16.16
C LEU A 13 1.21 0.48 17.33
N ARG A 14 0.45 0.73 18.40
CA ARG A 14 0.93 1.53 19.53
C ARG A 14 2.24 1.02 20.17
N PRO A 15 2.44 -0.30 20.37
CA PRO A 15 3.71 -0.83 20.88
C PRO A 15 4.90 -0.58 19.93
N TYR A 16 4.63 -0.49 18.62
CA TYR A 16 5.63 -0.39 17.55
C TYR A 16 5.85 1.03 17.02
N ARG A 17 5.33 2.05 17.71
CA ARG A 17 5.39 3.46 17.26
C ARG A 17 6.81 3.96 16.94
N LYS A 18 7.85 3.43 17.62
CA LYS A 18 9.24 3.80 17.35
C LYS A 18 9.68 3.37 15.94
N TYR A 19 9.32 2.14 15.53
CA TYR A 19 9.58 1.64 14.19
C TYR A 19 8.80 2.43 13.13
N LEU A 20 7.55 2.78 13.44
CA LEU A 20 6.72 3.59 12.56
C LEU A 20 7.34 4.98 12.35
N ALA A 21 7.76 5.66 13.42
CA ALA A 21 8.42 6.97 13.35
C ALA A 21 9.73 6.90 12.56
N GLY A 22 10.57 5.88 12.80
CA GLY A 22 11.81 5.67 12.03
C GLY A 22 11.53 5.44 10.54
N ALA A 23 10.54 4.63 10.22
CA ALA A 23 10.15 4.39 8.82
C ALA A 23 9.61 5.65 8.13
N VAL A 24 8.83 6.48 8.83
CA VAL A 24 8.34 7.78 8.33
C VAL A 24 9.49 8.71 7.99
N LEU A 25 10.45 8.88 8.92
CA LEU A 25 11.62 9.75 8.72
C LEU A 25 12.49 9.27 7.56
N LEU A 26 12.78 7.96 7.49
CA LEU A 26 13.56 7.38 6.41
C LEU A 26 12.86 7.48 5.06
N ASN A 27 11.54 7.30 5.04
CA ASN A 27 10.76 7.47 3.82
C ASN A 27 10.76 8.93 3.35
N PHE A 28 10.53 9.86 4.27
CA PHE A 28 10.58 11.30 3.97
C PHE A 28 11.95 11.69 3.40
N PHE A 29 13.02 11.25 4.05
CA PHE A 29 14.38 11.46 3.56
C PHE A 29 14.59 10.86 2.17
N SER A 30 14.15 9.62 1.95
CA SER A 30 14.25 8.96 0.64
C SER A 30 13.49 9.73 -0.45
N GLN A 31 12.30 10.26 -0.16
CA GLN A 31 11.52 11.06 -1.11
C GLN A 31 12.19 12.40 -1.45
N TRP A 32 12.79 13.06 -0.47
CA TRP A 32 13.60 14.26 -0.72
C TRP A 32 14.80 13.94 -1.60
N MET A 33 15.55 12.89 -1.31
CA MET A 33 16.67 12.45 -2.15
C MET A 33 16.21 12.09 -3.57
N ASN A 34 15.00 11.56 -3.74
CA ASN A 34 14.40 11.33 -5.05
C ASN A 34 14.24 12.63 -5.85
N VAL A 35 13.71 13.67 -5.22
CA VAL A 35 13.56 14.99 -5.88
C VAL A 35 14.94 15.57 -6.22
N PHE A 36 15.89 15.55 -5.28
CA PHE A 36 17.25 16.04 -5.55
C PHE A 36 17.94 15.29 -6.68
N SER A 37 17.75 13.97 -6.79
CA SER A 37 18.28 13.18 -7.91
C SER A 37 17.75 13.69 -9.26
N PHE A 38 16.49 14.14 -9.31
CA PHE A 38 15.93 14.73 -10.53
C PHE A 38 16.39 16.17 -10.78
N VAL A 39 16.65 16.96 -9.74
CA VAL A 39 17.19 18.32 -9.87
C VAL A 39 18.54 18.29 -10.59
N VAL A 40 19.40 17.30 -10.31
CA VAL A 40 20.70 17.13 -10.98
C VAL A 40 20.58 16.93 -12.49
N LEU A 41 19.41 16.47 -13.00
CA LEU A 41 19.19 16.36 -14.45
C LEU A 41 19.19 17.72 -15.16
N ILE A 42 18.78 18.79 -14.50
CA ILE A 42 18.68 20.13 -15.11
C ILE A 42 20.04 20.60 -15.62
N PRO A 43 21.10 20.69 -14.81
CA PRO A 43 22.40 21.09 -15.30
C PRO A 43 23.00 20.11 -16.32
N ILE A 44 22.72 18.82 -16.21
CA ILE A 44 23.15 17.83 -17.21
C ILE A 44 22.54 18.15 -18.57
N LEU A 45 21.22 18.44 -18.61
CA LEU A 45 20.53 18.80 -19.85
C LEU A 45 21.05 20.14 -20.42
N ASN A 46 21.32 21.11 -19.56
CA ASN A 46 21.87 22.41 -19.98
C ASN A 46 23.25 22.26 -20.62
N ILE A 47 24.13 21.40 -20.06
CA ILE A 47 25.45 21.11 -20.63
C ILE A 47 25.32 20.40 -22.00
N LEU A 48 24.48 19.36 -22.07
CA LEU A 48 24.33 18.54 -23.28
C LEU A 48 23.75 19.34 -24.44
N PHE A 49 22.71 20.13 -24.18
CA PHE A 49 21.96 20.83 -25.21
C PHE A 49 22.38 22.29 -25.40
N LYS A 50 23.32 22.79 -24.58
CA LYS A 50 23.78 24.19 -24.58
C LYS A 50 22.61 25.19 -24.53
N ILE A 51 21.58 24.87 -23.73
CA ILE A 51 20.31 25.61 -23.67
C ILE A 51 20.53 26.97 -23.00
N ASP A 52 21.35 27.00 -21.98
CA ASP A 52 21.60 28.19 -21.16
C ASP A 52 23.04 28.71 -21.37
N GLN A 53 23.13 29.97 -21.79
CA GLN A 53 24.40 30.71 -21.99
C GLN A 53 24.61 31.79 -20.94
N THR A 54 23.73 31.87 -19.93
CA THR A 54 23.87 32.89 -18.87
C THR A 54 25.07 32.58 -17.99
N VAL A 55 25.80 33.63 -17.61
CA VAL A 55 26.94 33.51 -16.70
C VAL A 55 26.42 33.63 -15.28
N TYR A 56 26.49 32.55 -14.53
CA TYR A 56 26.10 32.54 -13.13
C TYR A 56 27.31 32.86 -12.26
N THR A 57 27.14 33.82 -11.33
CA THR A 57 28.19 34.20 -10.36
C THR A 57 27.78 33.73 -8.99
N TYR A 58 28.75 33.20 -8.23
CA TYR A 58 28.52 32.74 -6.86
C TYR A 58 28.08 33.89 -5.97
N GLN A 59 26.99 33.70 -5.22
CA GLN A 59 26.47 34.65 -4.24
C GLN A 59 26.73 34.12 -2.84
N GLU A 60 27.20 35.00 -1.93
CA GLU A 60 27.51 34.59 -0.55
C GLU A 60 26.24 34.17 0.22
N TRP A 61 26.36 33.13 1.02
CA TRP A 61 25.33 32.62 1.90
C TRP A 61 25.18 33.52 3.13
N THR A 62 24.15 34.36 3.14
CA THR A 62 23.73 35.13 4.32
C THR A 62 22.29 34.78 4.68
N TRP A 63 21.94 34.91 5.95
CA TRP A 63 20.56 34.56 6.40
C TRP A 63 19.50 35.40 5.69
N ASP A 64 19.82 36.61 5.28
CA ASP A 64 18.94 37.53 4.57
C ASP A 64 18.82 37.22 3.07
N THR A 65 19.78 36.49 2.49
CA THR A 65 19.82 36.12 1.07
C THR A 65 19.44 34.67 0.79
N LEU A 66 19.07 33.91 1.82
CA LEU A 66 18.69 32.49 1.67
C LEU A 66 17.35 32.35 0.97
N SER A 67 17.35 32.60 -0.34
CA SER A 67 16.19 32.42 -1.22
C SER A 67 16.40 31.20 -2.13
N LYS A 68 15.32 30.67 -2.69
CA LYS A 68 15.35 29.62 -3.70
C LYS A 68 16.27 29.98 -4.87
N ASP A 69 16.25 31.24 -5.27
CA ASP A 69 16.98 31.72 -6.44
C ASP A 69 18.48 31.73 -6.21
N VAL A 70 18.94 32.05 -5.00
CA VAL A 70 20.36 32.00 -4.61
C VAL A 70 20.87 30.56 -4.57
N VAL A 71 20.08 29.62 -4.06
CA VAL A 71 20.47 28.19 -4.05
C VAL A 71 20.61 27.65 -5.47
N VAL A 72 19.68 27.97 -6.34
CA VAL A 72 19.69 27.57 -7.75
C VAL A 72 20.86 28.22 -8.47
N ASN A 73 21.05 29.55 -8.31
CA ASN A 73 22.15 30.30 -8.91
C ASN A 73 23.53 29.74 -8.51
N ASN A 74 23.75 29.49 -7.22
CA ASN A 74 25.01 28.92 -6.74
C ASN A 74 25.24 27.48 -7.24
N GLY A 75 24.16 26.69 -7.40
CA GLY A 75 24.24 25.40 -8.04
C GLY A 75 24.70 25.48 -9.50
N TYR A 76 24.17 26.41 -10.26
CA TYR A 76 24.61 26.66 -11.66
C TYR A 76 26.03 27.24 -11.72
N ALA A 77 26.38 28.19 -10.84
CA ALA A 77 27.74 28.74 -10.76
C ALA A 77 28.78 27.63 -10.48
N PHE A 78 28.46 26.70 -9.56
CA PHE A 78 29.34 25.55 -9.28
C PHE A 78 29.51 24.65 -10.51
N VAL A 79 28.44 24.36 -11.25
CA VAL A 79 28.52 23.57 -12.48
C VAL A 79 29.33 24.29 -13.56
N GLN A 80 29.14 25.60 -13.74
CA GLN A 80 29.93 26.39 -14.68
C GLN A 80 31.42 26.46 -14.30
N GLN A 81 31.74 26.55 -13.02
CA GLN A 81 33.12 26.46 -12.54
C GLN A 81 33.74 25.09 -12.90
N LEU A 82 33.03 23.98 -12.64
CA LEU A 82 33.48 22.64 -13.03
C LEU A 82 33.73 22.53 -14.54
N ILE A 83 32.88 23.14 -15.37
CA ILE A 83 33.05 23.12 -16.84
C ILE A 83 34.30 23.91 -17.24
N SER A 84 34.56 25.07 -16.62
CA SER A 84 35.71 25.91 -16.92
C SER A 84 37.05 25.26 -16.49
N GLU A 85 37.07 24.54 -15.37
CA GLU A 85 38.24 23.89 -14.83
C GLU A 85 38.55 22.53 -15.48
N HIS A 86 37.56 21.74 -15.77
CA HIS A 86 37.70 20.33 -16.14
C HIS A 86 37.13 20.00 -17.56
N GLY A 87 36.45 20.96 -18.17
CA GLY A 87 35.76 20.76 -19.45
C GLY A 87 34.41 20.06 -19.32
N ALA A 88 33.56 20.24 -20.35
CA ALA A 88 32.17 19.76 -20.33
C ALA A 88 32.03 18.22 -20.18
N PHE A 89 32.92 17.45 -20.81
CA PHE A 89 32.83 15.99 -20.75
C PHE A 89 33.11 15.44 -19.34
N LEU A 90 34.18 15.92 -18.68
CA LEU A 90 34.52 15.46 -17.33
C LEU A 90 33.46 15.91 -16.32
N THR A 91 32.92 17.12 -16.49
CA THR A 91 31.79 17.61 -15.68
C THR A 91 30.56 16.71 -15.81
N LEU A 92 30.22 16.26 -17.03
CA LEU A 92 29.12 15.28 -17.23
C LEU A 92 29.40 13.96 -16.49
N VAL A 93 30.62 13.45 -16.52
CA VAL A 93 30.99 12.23 -15.79
C VAL A 93 30.82 12.45 -14.28
N ILE A 94 31.32 13.57 -13.74
CA ILE A 94 31.18 13.91 -12.30
C ILE A 94 29.70 13.99 -11.91
N MET A 95 28.88 14.68 -12.69
CA MET A 95 27.44 14.80 -12.46
C MET A 95 26.71 13.45 -12.57
N GLY A 96 27.13 12.61 -13.53
CA GLY A 96 26.61 11.24 -13.65
C GLY A 96 26.94 10.38 -12.43
N VAL A 97 28.17 10.43 -11.94
CA VAL A 97 28.57 9.74 -10.70
C VAL A 97 27.78 10.28 -9.49
N ALA A 98 27.62 11.59 -9.37
CA ALA A 98 26.81 12.20 -8.31
C ALA A 98 25.37 11.71 -8.36
N LEU A 99 24.77 11.61 -9.55
CA LEU A 99 23.42 11.07 -9.74
C LEU A 99 23.30 9.61 -9.30
N VAL A 100 24.29 8.77 -9.63
CA VAL A 100 24.36 7.37 -9.18
C VAL A 100 24.45 7.28 -7.65
N LEU A 101 25.33 8.08 -7.04
CA LEU A 101 25.46 8.12 -5.59
C LEU A 101 24.18 8.59 -4.90
N MET A 102 23.55 9.66 -5.37
CA MET A 102 22.27 10.14 -4.85
C MET A 102 21.16 9.08 -4.99
N THR A 103 21.10 8.40 -6.13
CA THR A 103 20.15 7.30 -6.33
C THR A 103 20.44 6.13 -5.41
N GLY A 104 21.71 5.82 -5.15
CA GLY A 104 22.15 4.84 -4.16
C GLY A 104 21.65 5.18 -2.75
N ILE A 105 21.89 6.42 -2.30
CA ILE A 105 21.43 6.93 -1.00
C ILE A 105 19.91 6.87 -0.88
N LYS A 106 19.18 7.32 -1.91
CA LYS A 106 17.72 7.25 -1.98
C LYS A 106 17.23 5.81 -1.84
N THR A 107 17.79 4.90 -2.63
CA THR A 107 17.39 3.49 -2.64
C THR A 107 17.71 2.79 -1.32
N PHE A 108 18.86 3.11 -0.74
CA PHE A 108 19.22 2.65 0.60
C PHE A 108 18.25 3.17 1.67
N GLY A 109 17.90 4.46 1.64
CA GLY A 109 16.90 5.06 2.52
C GLY A 109 15.52 4.38 2.40
N TYR A 110 15.10 4.08 1.18
CA TYR A 110 13.87 3.34 0.91
C TYR A 110 13.93 1.91 1.46
N PHE A 111 15.03 1.20 1.23
CA PHE A 111 15.28 -0.14 1.79
C PHE A 111 15.29 -0.12 3.31
N ALA A 112 16.00 0.82 3.91
CA ALA A 112 16.08 0.97 5.37
C ALA A 112 14.69 1.26 5.97
N SER A 113 13.88 2.13 5.34
CA SER A 113 12.48 2.37 5.73
C SER A 113 11.67 1.08 5.70
N SER A 114 11.84 0.27 4.66
CA SER A 114 11.15 -1.02 4.53
C SER A 114 11.63 -2.03 5.57
N ALA A 115 12.94 -2.11 5.81
CA ALA A 115 13.52 -3.01 6.80
C ALA A 115 13.09 -2.68 8.23
N VAL A 116 13.01 -1.39 8.58
CA VAL A 116 12.51 -0.92 9.88
C VAL A 116 11.03 -1.29 10.10
N MET A 117 10.25 -1.46 9.03
CA MET A 117 8.85 -1.90 9.11
C MET A 117 8.68 -3.41 9.34
N VAL A 118 9.70 -4.24 9.08
CA VAL A 118 9.60 -5.70 9.26
C VAL A 118 9.30 -6.10 10.71
N PRO A 119 9.99 -5.59 11.75
CA PRO A 119 9.67 -5.90 13.13
C PRO A 119 8.25 -5.50 13.55
N LEU A 120 7.70 -4.41 13.00
CA LEU A 120 6.31 -4.04 13.23
C LEU A 120 5.38 -5.08 12.62
N ARG A 121 5.61 -5.46 11.36
CA ARG A 121 4.81 -6.45 10.64
C ARG A 121 4.77 -7.79 11.37
N THR A 122 5.94 -8.36 11.67
CA THR A 122 6.06 -9.66 12.34
C THR A 122 5.60 -9.60 13.79
N GLY A 123 5.81 -8.46 14.46
CA GLY A 123 5.36 -8.24 15.84
C GLY A 123 3.84 -8.21 15.97
N VAL A 124 3.14 -7.52 15.08
CA VAL A 124 1.66 -7.49 15.06
C VAL A 124 1.10 -8.91 14.84
N VAL A 125 1.67 -9.68 13.92
CA VAL A 125 1.26 -11.07 13.67
C VAL A 125 1.48 -11.94 14.92
N ARG A 126 2.64 -11.83 15.54
CA ARG A 126 2.95 -12.53 16.78
C ARG A 126 1.93 -12.19 17.88
N ASP A 127 1.67 -10.91 18.08
CA ASP A 127 0.81 -10.43 19.17
C ASP A 127 -0.63 -10.91 18.98
N ILE A 128 -1.15 -10.88 17.74
CA ILE A 128 -2.49 -11.41 17.43
C ILE A 128 -2.55 -12.93 17.66
N ARG A 129 -1.56 -13.67 17.17
CA ARG A 129 -1.51 -15.14 17.35
C ARG A 129 -1.41 -15.53 18.81
N THR A 130 -0.58 -14.85 19.59
CA THR A 130 -0.44 -15.08 21.03
C THR A 130 -1.75 -14.81 21.76
N GLN A 131 -2.41 -13.67 21.48
CA GLN A 131 -3.70 -13.34 22.09
C GLN A 131 -4.79 -14.37 21.74
N LEU A 132 -4.83 -14.81 20.48
CA LEU A 132 -5.78 -15.85 20.05
C LEU A 132 -5.49 -17.20 20.78
N TYR A 133 -4.24 -17.61 20.82
CA TYR A 133 -3.84 -18.85 21.46
C TYR A 133 -4.18 -18.84 22.95
N ASP A 134 -3.79 -17.79 23.67
CA ASP A 134 -4.09 -17.62 25.10
C ASP A 134 -5.60 -17.61 25.37
N LYS A 135 -6.37 -16.98 24.48
CA LYS A 135 -7.83 -16.96 24.60
C LYS A 135 -8.44 -18.33 24.36
N VAL A 136 -7.99 -19.05 23.33
CA VAL A 136 -8.44 -20.42 23.01
C VAL A 136 -8.21 -21.36 24.22
N LEU A 137 -7.05 -21.29 24.87
CA LEU A 137 -6.75 -22.10 26.05
C LEU A 137 -7.68 -21.83 27.26
N ARG A 138 -8.26 -20.64 27.33
CA ARG A 138 -9.16 -20.23 28.42
C ARG A 138 -10.65 -20.45 28.13
N LEU A 139 -10.99 -20.83 26.90
CA LEU A 139 -12.37 -21.10 26.52
C LEU A 139 -12.80 -22.50 27.01
N PRO A 140 -14.08 -22.70 27.39
CA PRO A 140 -14.59 -23.97 27.88
C PRO A 140 -14.67 -25.01 26.74
N LEU A 141 -14.63 -26.27 27.06
CA LEU A 141 -14.72 -27.37 26.10
C LEU A 141 -15.99 -27.31 25.24
N SER A 142 -17.09 -26.77 25.76
CA SER A 142 -18.34 -26.58 25.02
C SER A 142 -18.21 -25.61 23.85
N PHE A 143 -17.17 -24.78 23.81
CA PHE A 143 -16.86 -23.89 22.67
C PHE A 143 -16.27 -24.67 21.49
N PHE A 144 -15.68 -25.84 21.75
CA PHE A 144 -14.96 -26.65 20.76
C PHE A 144 -15.85 -27.79 20.26
N SER A 145 -16.38 -27.64 19.03
CA SER A 145 -16.90 -28.77 18.26
C SER A 145 -15.88 -29.15 17.17
N GLU A 146 -16.05 -30.31 16.56
CA GLU A 146 -15.17 -30.74 15.45
C GLU A 146 -15.16 -29.71 14.29
N GLU A 147 -16.32 -29.13 13.97
CA GLU A 147 -16.47 -28.07 12.95
C GLU A 147 -15.75 -26.78 13.33
N ARG A 148 -15.77 -26.41 14.62
CA ARG A 148 -15.09 -25.19 15.10
C ARG A 148 -13.58 -25.32 15.16
N LYS A 149 -13.03 -26.51 15.32
CA LYS A 149 -11.58 -26.73 15.35
C LYS A 149 -10.92 -26.27 14.03
N GLY A 150 -11.51 -26.64 12.89
CA GLY A 150 -11.03 -26.21 11.58
C GLY A 150 -11.15 -24.67 11.39
N ASP A 151 -12.25 -24.07 11.85
CA ASP A 151 -12.48 -22.63 11.81
C ASP A 151 -11.45 -21.84 12.66
N ILE A 152 -11.14 -22.33 13.87
CA ILE A 152 -10.12 -21.71 14.74
C ILE A 152 -8.74 -21.73 14.06
N ILE A 153 -8.35 -22.88 13.47
CA ILE A 153 -7.08 -22.99 12.74
C ILE A 153 -7.05 -22.03 11.54
N ALA A 154 -8.15 -21.92 10.79
CA ALA A 154 -8.26 -21.00 9.67
C ALA A 154 -8.10 -19.54 10.11
N ARG A 155 -8.70 -19.15 11.24
CA ARG A 155 -8.57 -17.79 11.80
C ARG A 155 -7.16 -17.50 12.29
N MET A 156 -6.49 -18.47 12.92
CA MET A 156 -5.08 -18.31 13.38
C MET A 156 -4.06 -18.28 12.23
N SER A 157 -4.41 -18.81 11.06
CA SER A 157 -3.54 -18.85 9.88
C SER A 157 -3.94 -17.80 8.85
N ALA A 158 -4.99 -18.05 8.09
CA ALA A 158 -5.39 -17.23 6.94
C ALA A 158 -5.90 -15.84 7.34
N ASP A 159 -6.76 -15.74 8.38
CA ASP A 159 -7.29 -14.45 8.80
C ASP A 159 -6.22 -13.54 9.38
N VAL A 160 -5.29 -14.08 10.17
CA VAL A 160 -4.15 -13.30 10.67
C VAL A 160 -3.29 -12.77 9.52
N GLN A 161 -3.08 -13.56 8.46
CA GLN A 161 -2.33 -13.12 7.29
C GLN A 161 -3.07 -12.03 6.49
N CYS A 162 -4.40 -12.11 6.41
CA CYS A 162 -5.21 -11.05 5.82
C CYS A 162 -5.11 -9.74 6.63
N VAL A 163 -5.15 -9.83 7.97
CA VAL A 163 -4.97 -8.66 8.85
C VAL A 163 -3.56 -8.08 8.69
N GLU A 164 -2.52 -8.91 8.66
CA GLU A 164 -1.14 -8.48 8.37
C GLU A 164 -1.06 -7.66 7.10
N THR A 165 -1.60 -8.18 6.00
CA THR A 165 -1.59 -7.51 4.70
C THR A 165 -2.36 -6.18 4.75
N ALA A 166 -3.52 -6.14 5.43
CA ALA A 166 -4.31 -4.94 5.58
C ALA A 166 -3.61 -3.88 6.43
N VAL A 167 -2.93 -4.27 7.52
CA VAL A 167 -2.15 -3.36 8.36
C VAL A 167 -1.02 -2.72 7.55
N MET A 168 -0.26 -3.52 6.79
CA MET A 168 0.82 -3.00 5.94
C MET A 168 0.30 -2.06 4.85
N SER A 169 -0.76 -2.46 4.13
CA SER A 169 -1.40 -1.62 3.12
C SER A 169 -1.92 -0.30 3.68
N SER A 170 -2.35 -0.32 4.94
CA SER A 170 -2.83 0.88 5.64
C SER A 170 -1.69 1.84 5.97
N VAL A 171 -0.56 1.32 6.41
CA VAL A 171 0.64 2.14 6.64
C VAL A 171 1.11 2.76 5.33
N ASP A 172 1.14 2.00 4.24
CA ASP A 172 1.49 2.52 2.92
C ASP A 172 0.51 3.61 2.48
N MET A 173 -0.81 3.38 2.63
CA MET A 173 -1.84 4.34 2.25
C MET A 173 -1.84 5.61 3.10
N MET A 174 -1.64 5.50 4.41
CA MET A 174 -1.78 6.64 5.34
C MET A 174 -0.49 7.43 5.52
N ILE A 175 0.66 6.85 5.23
CA ILE A 175 1.97 7.43 5.53
C ILE A 175 2.83 7.52 4.29
N ARG A 176 3.17 6.38 3.69
CA ARG A 176 4.19 6.29 2.65
C ARG A 176 3.77 7.00 1.36
N GLN A 177 2.59 6.70 0.86
CA GLN A 177 2.11 7.29 -0.39
C GLN A 177 1.75 8.78 -0.23
N PRO A 178 1.08 9.23 0.85
CA PRO A 178 0.86 10.66 1.04
C PRO A 178 2.14 11.47 1.14
N ILE A 179 3.19 10.98 1.81
CA ILE A 179 4.49 11.66 1.87
C ILE A 179 5.05 11.84 0.45
N ALA A 180 5.06 10.77 -0.36
CA ALA A 180 5.55 10.84 -1.73
C ALA A 180 4.74 11.84 -2.58
N ILE A 181 3.41 11.79 -2.48
CA ILE A 181 2.51 12.70 -3.20
C ILE A 181 2.74 14.16 -2.76
N VAL A 182 2.79 14.43 -1.45
CA VAL A 182 2.99 15.79 -0.92
C VAL A 182 4.34 16.34 -1.35
N VAL A 183 5.43 15.58 -1.21
CA VAL A 183 6.77 16.01 -1.64
C VAL A 183 6.79 16.34 -3.14
N CYS A 184 6.19 15.49 -3.98
CA CYS A 184 6.12 15.75 -5.42
C CYS A 184 5.28 16.99 -5.74
N PHE A 185 4.09 17.14 -5.13
CA PHE A 185 3.25 18.32 -5.40
C PHE A 185 3.86 19.62 -4.88
N VAL A 186 4.48 19.62 -3.71
CA VAL A 186 5.24 20.78 -3.21
C VAL A 186 6.32 21.15 -4.23
N THR A 187 7.07 20.18 -4.74
CA THR A 187 8.08 20.43 -5.78
C THR A 187 7.45 21.00 -7.06
N LEU A 188 6.35 20.42 -7.55
CA LEU A 188 5.66 20.91 -8.74
C LEU A 188 5.16 22.35 -8.57
N PHE A 189 4.59 22.69 -7.41
CA PHE A 189 4.15 24.06 -7.10
C PHE A 189 5.30 25.04 -7.02
N THR A 190 6.45 24.65 -6.47
CA THR A 190 7.64 25.51 -6.40
C THR A 190 8.28 25.74 -7.76
N VAL A 191 8.12 24.81 -8.70
CA VAL A 191 8.62 24.93 -10.07
C VAL A 191 7.69 25.82 -10.91
N SER A 192 6.39 25.48 -10.96
CA SER A 192 5.39 26.27 -11.67
C SER A 192 4.00 26.04 -11.07
N TRP A 193 3.47 27.08 -10.44
CA TRP A 193 2.12 27.03 -9.89
C TRP A 193 1.05 27.00 -10.99
N GLN A 194 1.30 27.62 -12.15
CA GLN A 194 0.37 27.67 -13.28
C GLN A 194 0.17 26.28 -13.90
N LEU A 195 1.27 25.57 -14.19
CA LEU A 195 1.23 24.21 -14.71
C LEU A 195 0.59 23.26 -13.69
N THR A 196 0.89 23.42 -12.39
CA THR A 196 0.35 22.57 -11.34
C THR A 196 -1.16 22.79 -11.17
N LEU A 197 -1.64 24.05 -11.23
CA LEU A 197 -3.07 24.33 -11.22
C LEU A 197 -3.77 23.70 -12.43
N PHE A 198 -3.16 23.78 -13.60
CA PHE A 198 -3.68 23.13 -14.81
C PHE A 198 -3.78 21.61 -14.65
N VAL A 199 -2.76 20.96 -14.06
CA VAL A 199 -2.81 19.53 -13.72
C VAL A 199 -3.97 19.22 -12.78
N PHE A 200 -4.23 20.05 -11.76
CA PHE A 200 -5.37 19.86 -10.85
C PHE A 200 -6.74 19.96 -11.55
N ILE A 201 -6.83 20.68 -12.66
CA ILE A 201 -8.06 20.75 -13.47
C ILE A 201 -8.22 19.49 -14.33
N VAL A 202 -7.12 18.99 -14.91
CA VAL A 202 -7.15 17.84 -15.84
C VAL A 202 -7.19 16.49 -15.10
N ALA A 203 -6.48 16.35 -13.99
CA ALA A 203 -6.37 15.09 -13.24
C ALA A 203 -7.73 14.51 -12.76
N PRO A 204 -8.72 15.28 -12.31
CA PRO A 204 -10.04 14.76 -11.95
C PRO A 204 -10.77 14.04 -13.08
N LEU A 205 -10.56 14.45 -14.34
CA LEU A 205 -11.15 13.78 -15.51
C LEU A 205 -10.65 12.32 -15.62
N ALA A 206 -9.35 12.11 -15.50
CA ALA A 206 -8.77 10.77 -15.48
C ALA A 206 -9.22 9.97 -14.24
N GLY A 207 -9.29 10.61 -13.08
CA GLY A 207 -9.83 10.02 -11.85
C GLY A 207 -11.27 9.55 -11.99
N TRP A 208 -12.12 10.30 -12.69
CA TRP A 208 -13.51 9.94 -12.97
C TRP A 208 -13.61 8.70 -13.87
N VAL A 209 -12.80 8.63 -14.94
CA VAL A 209 -12.72 7.46 -15.82
C VAL A 209 -12.29 6.22 -15.02
N MET A 210 -11.21 6.32 -14.25
CA MET A 210 -10.72 5.22 -13.41
C MET A 210 -11.72 4.82 -12.33
N GLY A 211 -12.46 5.75 -11.77
CA GLY A 211 -13.51 5.49 -10.80
C GLY A 211 -14.68 4.67 -11.38
N LYS A 212 -15.03 4.85 -12.65
CA LYS A 212 -16.02 4.00 -13.35
C LYS A 212 -15.51 2.57 -13.52
N VAL A 213 -14.26 2.41 -13.92
CA VAL A 213 -13.61 1.10 -14.08
C VAL A 213 -13.57 0.34 -12.76
N SER A 214 -13.10 1.01 -11.70
CA SER A 214 -12.99 0.43 -10.36
C SER A 214 -14.35 -0.01 -9.80
N ARG A 215 -15.42 0.78 -10.00
CA ARG A 215 -16.77 0.40 -9.56
C ARG A 215 -17.28 -0.86 -10.25
N LYS A 216 -17.07 -0.98 -11.56
CA LYS A 216 -17.48 -2.15 -12.34
C LYS A 216 -16.68 -3.40 -11.92
N LEU A 217 -15.38 -3.25 -11.67
CA LEU A 217 -14.52 -4.32 -11.19
C LEU A 217 -14.97 -4.82 -9.80
N LYS A 218 -15.33 -3.91 -8.89
CA LYS A 218 -15.84 -4.25 -7.55
C LYS A 218 -17.12 -5.08 -7.61
N SER A 219 -18.06 -4.71 -8.47
CA SER A 219 -19.33 -5.46 -8.66
C SER A 219 -19.07 -6.87 -9.17
N GLN A 220 -18.15 -7.04 -10.13
CA GLN A 220 -17.80 -8.36 -10.65
C GLN A 220 -17.05 -9.23 -9.66
N SER A 221 -16.16 -8.64 -8.86
CA SER A 221 -15.46 -9.35 -7.80
C SER A 221 -16.44 -9.95 -6.77
N ALA A 222 -17.52 -9.23 -6.45
CA ALA A 222 -18.57 -9.75 -5.58
C ALA A 222 -19.33 -10.93 -6.21
N SER A 223 -19.62 -10.90 -7.52
CA SER A 223 -20.26 -12.02 -8.25
C SER A 223 -19.36 -13.26 -8.24
N VAL A 224 -18.08 -13.10 -8.57
CA VAL A 224 -17.10 -14.20 -8.54
C VAL A 224 -17.00 -14.83 -7.14
N GLN A 225 -16.99 -14.01 -6.09
CA GLN A 225 -16.95 -14.48 -4.71
C GLN A 225 -18.21 -15.28 -4.34
N SER A 226 -19.38 -14.84 -4.80
CA SER A 226 -20.63 -15.59 -4.61
C SER A 226 -20.57 -16.95 -5.32
N ARG A 227 -20.09 -17.00 -6.57
CA ARG A 227 -19.94 -18.27 -7.32
C ARG A 227 -18.93 -19.21 -6.67
N TRP A 228 -17.87 -18.66 -6.09
CA TRP A 228 -16.94 -19.47 -5.28
C TRP A 228 -17.62 -20.08 -4.07
N GLY A 229 -18.47 -19.32 -3.37
CA GLY A 229 -19.31 -19.82 -2.28
C GLY A 229 -20.23 -20.98 -2.73
N ASP A 230 -20.85 -20.88 -3.92
CA ASP A 230 -21.71 -21.92 -4.49
C ASP A 230 -20.92 -23.22 -4.78
N ILE A 231 -19.65 -23.11 -5.20
CA ILE A 231 -18.77 -24.27 -5.41
C ILE A 231 -18.45 -24.93 -4.08
N ILE A 232 -18.07 -24.15 -3.06
CA ILE A 232 -17.75 -24.68 -1.73
C ILE A 232 -18.96 -25.39 -1.10
N ALA A 233 -20.14 -24.76 -1.17
CA ALA A 233 -21.37 -25.35 -0.68
C ALA A 233 -21.69 -26.69 -1.39
N HIS A 234 -21.45 -26.76 -2.71
CA HIS A 234 -21.64 -27.98 -3.47
C HIS A 234 -20.63 -29.07 -3.12
N LEU A 235 -19.40 -28.72 -2.83
CA LEU A 235 -18.39 -29.65 -2.33
C LEU A 235 -18.76 -30.22 -0.96
N ASP A 236 -19.24 -29.36 -0.05
CA ASP A 236 -19.69 -29.75 1.28
C ASP A 236 -20.89 -30.70 1.21
N GLU A 237 -21.92 -30.36 0.41
CA GLU A 237 -23.06 -31.23 0.13
C GLU A 237 -22.62 -32.59 -0.45
N THR A 238 -21.67 -32.59 -1.39
CA THR A 238 -21.19 -33.81 -2.04
C THR A 238 -20.41 -34.70 -1.08
N LEU A 239 -19.53 -34.13 -0.25
CA LEU A 239 -18.74 -34.86 0.74
C LEU A 239 -19.63 -35.41 1.88
N GLY A 240 -20.56 -34.57 2.35
CA GLY A 240 -21.53 -35.01 3.37
C GLY A 240 -22.46 -36.12 2.88
N GLY A 241 -22.86 -36.09 1.60
CA GLY A 241 -23.73 -37.06 0.94
C GLY A 241 -23.00 -38.21 0.24
N LEU A 242 -21.69 -38.34 0.38
CA LEU A 242 -20.86 -39.29 -0.41
C LEU A 242 -21.36 -40.74 -0.35
N ARG A 243 -21.81 -41.20 0.81
CA ARG A 243 -22.36 -42.54 1.01
C ARG A 243 -23.60 -42.74 0.14
N ILE A 244 -24.47 -41.76 0.06
CA ILE A 244 -25.71 -41.81 -0.75
C ILE A 244 -25.34 -41.80 -2.23
N ILE A 245 -24.41 -40.93 -2.64
CA ILE A 245 -23.95 -40.88 -4.03
C ILE A 245 -23.41 -42.25 -4.47
N LYS A 246 -22.63 -42.88 -3.65
CA LYS A 246 -22.07 -44.23 -3.90
C LYS A 246 -23.17 -45.32 -3.96
N ALA A 247 -24.12 -45.28 -3.03
CA ALA A 247 -25.21 -46.24 -3.00
C ALA A 247 -26.08 -46.17 -4.26
N PHE A 248 -26.27 -44.97 -4.82
CA PHE A 248 -27.09 -44.77 -6.04
C PHE A 248 -26.26 -44.68 -7.33
N ILE A 249 -24.95 -44.90 -7.27
CA ILE A 249 -24.03 -44.85 -8.43
C ILE A 249 -24.20 -43.51 -9.19
N ALA A 250 -24.34 -42.42 -8.43
CA ALA A 250 -24.63 -41.10 -8.94
C ALA A 250 -23.40 -40.23 -9.23
N GLU A 251 -22.17 -40.78 -9.20
CA GLU A 251 -20.91 -40.06 -9.35
C GLU A 251 -20.83 -39.27 -10.62
N LYS A 252 -21.26 -39.85 -11.75
CA LYS A 252 -21.23 -39.19 -13.05
C LYS A 252 -22.15 -37.96 -13.09
N LYS A 253 -23.32 -38.03 -12.46
CA LYS A 253 -24.27 -36.93 -12.37
C LYS A 253 -23.73 -35.81 -11.50
N MET A 254 -23.12 -36.13 -10.37
CA MET A 254 -22.52 -35.14 -9.48
C MET A 254 -21.29 -34.48 -10.09
N SER A 255 -20.43 -35.27 -10.77
CA SER A 255 -19.29 -34.74 -11.53
C SER A 255 -19.71 -33.76 -12.62
N GLN A 256 -20.78 -34.09 -13.38
CA GLN A 256 -21.33 -33.18 -14.41
C GLN A 256 -21.84 -31.87 -13.79
N ARG A 257 -22.58 -31.97 -12.69
CA ARG A 257 -23.08 -30.78 -11.97
C ARG A 257 -21.97 -29.89 -11.42
N PHE A 258 -20.93 -30.51 -10.87
CA PHE A 258 -19.74 -29.78 -10.43
C PHE A 258 -19.03 -29.10 -11.59
N TYR A 259 -18.85 -29.81 -12.72
CA TYR A 259 -18.23 -29.26 -13.92
C TYR A 259 -18.96 -28.01 -14.44
N GLU A 260 -20.29 -28.04 -14.47
CA GLU A 260 -21.12 -26.91 -14.92
C GLU A 260 -20.91 -25.69 -14.02
N LYS A 261 -21.03 -25.84 -12.69
CA LYS A 261 -20.79 -24.77 -11.72
C LYS A 261 -19.37 -24.22 -11.79
N ASN A 262 -18.38 -25.11 -11.90
CA ASN A 262 -16.97 -24.71 -11.98
C ASN A 262 -16.66 -23.98 -13.30
N ASN A 263 -17.34 -24.33 -14.39
CA ASN A 263 -17.20 -23.68 -15.66
C ASN A 263 -17.86 -22.28 -15.69
N GLU A 264 -18.98 -22.11 -15.00
CA GLU A 264 -19.58 -20.78 -14.76
C GLU A 264 -18.63 -19.89 -13.96
N TYR A 265 -18.08 -20.39 -12.86
CA TYR A 265 -17.08 -19.69 -12.07
C TYR A 265 -15.85 -19.31 -12.91
N ARG A 266 -15.31 -20.25 -13.69
CA ARG A 266 -14.18 -20.01 -14.60
C ARG A 266 -14.48 -18.85 -15.57
N ARG A 267 -15.68 -18.81 -16.15
CA ARG A 267 -16.09 -17.75 -17.09
C ARG A 267 -16.11 -16.39 -16.40
N GLU A 268 -16.80 -16.27 -15.27
CA GLU A 268 -16.88 -15.02 -14.52
C GLU A 268 -15.50 -14.56 -14.00
N MET A 269 -14.70 -15.51 -13.49
CA MET A 269 -13.33 -15.24 -13.02
C MET A 269 -12.44 -14.76 -14.16
N THR A 270 -12.53 -15.38 -15.35
CA THR A 270 -11.78 -14.95 -16.53
C THR A 270 -12.13 -13.51 -16.92
N GLU A 271 -13.41 -13.16 -16.97
CA GLU A 271 -13.85 -11.81 -17.28
C GLU A 271 -13.34 -10.79 -16.24
N MET A 272 -13.41 -11.14 -14.95
CA MET A 272 -12.92 -10.30 -13.87
C MET A 272 -11.41 -10.06 -13.98
N VAL A 273 -10.62 -11.13 -14.18
CA VAL A 273 -9.15 -11.03 -14.25
C VAL A 273 -8.70 -10.25 -15.49
N VAL A 274 -9.34 -10.47 -16.65
CA VAL A 274 -9.06 -9.68 -17.86
C VAL A 274 -9.28 -8.19 -17.63
N ARG A 275 -10.40 -7.82 -16.98
CA ARG A 275 -10.66 -6.41 -16.64
C ARG A 275 -9.71 -5.87 -15.57
N GLN A 276 -9.34 -6.68 -14.59
CA GLN A 276 -8.35 -6.32 -13.59
C GLN A 276 -6.99 -6.03 -14.24
N ASN A 277 -6.58 -6.88 -15.17
CA ASN A 277 -5.33 -6.70 -15.91
C ASN A 277 -5.39 -5.47 -16.84
N ALA A 278 -6.56 -5.12 -17.38
CA ALA A 278 -6.74 -3.91 -18.18
C ALA A 278 -6.63 -2.60 -17.35
N ALA A 279 -6.81 -2.65 -16.04
CA ALA A 279 -6.76 -1.45 -15.19
C ALA A 279 -5.37 -0.79 -15.19
N HIS A 280 -4.28 -1.58 -15.23
CA HIS A 280 -2.91 -1.06 -15.27
C HIS A 280 -2.59 -0.33 -16.59
N PRO A 281 -2.75 -0.95 -17.78
CA PRO A 281 -2.53 -0.27 -19.06
C PRO A 281 -3.42 0.96 -19.24
N MET A 282 -4.68 0.90 -18.80
CA MET A 282 -5.60 2.03 -18.88
C MET A 282 -5.14 3.20 -17.99
N SER A 283 -4.66 2.93 -16.78
CA SER A 283 -4.07 3.94 -15.90
C SER A 283 -2.81 4.56 -16.50
N GLU A 284 -1.98 3.75 -17.17
CA GLU A 284 -0.77 4.21 -17.86
C GLU A 284 -1.14 5.11 -19.05
N PHE A 285 -2.08 4.68 -19.87
CA PHE A 285 -2.59 5.48 -20.99
C PHE A 285 -3.16 6.83 -20.52
N LEU A 286 -3.99 6.85 -19.47
CA LEU A 286 -4.54 8.09 -18.93
C LEU A 286 -3.44 8.98 -18.32
N GLY A 287 -2.46 8.39 -17.66
CA GLY A 287 -1.31 9.13 -17.14
C GLY A 287 -0.50 9.78 -18.27
N THR A 288 -0.23 9.04 -19.35
CA THR A 288 0.46 9.57 -20.54
C THR A 288 -0.37 10.63 -21.23
N ALA A 289 -1.68 10.46 -21.32
CA ALA A 289 -2.58 11.49 -21.89
C ALA A 289 -2.52 12.80 -21.11
N ILE A 290 -2.52 12.75 -19.76
CA ILE A 290 -2.32 13.95 -18.92
C ILE A 290 -0.98 14.60 -19.23
N ILE A 291 0.10 13.81 -19.31
CA ILE A 291 1.45 14.30 -19.62
C ILE A 291 1.48 15.02 -20.95
N VAL A 292 0.86 14.45 -22.00
CA VAL A 292 0.78 15.07 -23.33
C VAL A 292 -0.01 16.37 -23.30
N VAL A 293 -1.13 16.43 -22.59
CA VAL A 293 -1.92 17.65 -22.44
C VAL A 293 -1.14 18.75 -21.71
N VAL A 294 -0.41 18.38 -20.64
CA VAL A 294 0.49 19.31 -19.93
C VAL A 294 1.66 19.75 -20.82
N LEU A 295 2.21 18.84 -21.63
CA LEU A 295 3.26 19.14 -22.60
C LEU A 295 2.78 20.16 -23.64
N TRP A 296 1.58 20.02 -24.16
CA TRP A 296 1.01 21.00 -25.09
C TRP A 296 0.83 22.37 -24.44
N PHE A 297 0.27 22.41 -23.25
CA PHE A 297 0.06 23.67 -22.53
C PHE A 297 1.38 24.35 -22.13
N GLY A 298 2.31 23.59 -21.56
CA GLY A 298 3.63 24.11 -21.18
C GLY A 298 4.49 24.48 -22.39
N GLY A 299 4.45 23.67 -23.46
CA GLY A 299 5.10 23.97 -24.72
C GLY A 299 4.56 25.25 -25.37
N TRP A 300 3.23 25.46 -25.31
CA TRP A 300 2.61 26.71 -25.76
C TRP A 300 3.10 27.94 -24.97
N LEU A 301 3.24 27.78 -23.63
CA LEU A 301 3.79 28.87 -22.79
C LEU A 301 5.23 29.20 -23.16
N ILE A 302 6.09 28.21 -23.38
CA ILE A 302 7.51 28.38 -23.73
C ILE A 302 7.63 29.03 -25.11
N LEU A 303 6.88 28.53 -26.12
CA LEU A 303 6.95 29.03 -27.51
C LEU A 303 6.41 30.45 -27.68
N ASN A 304 5.49 30.90 -26.82
CA ASN A 304 4.98 32.28 -26.85
C ASN A 304 5.84 33.27 -26.06
N GLY A 305 7.05 32.87 -25.64
CA GLY A 305 8.03 33.77 -25.02
C GLY A 305 7.62 34.32 -23.65
N THR A 306 6.77 33.57 -22.93
CA THR A 306 6.58 33.82 -21.51
C THR A 306 7.81 33.28 -20.79
N ASP A 307 8.71 34.15 -20.30
CA ASP A 307 9.93 33.80 -19.53
C ASP A 307 9.65 33.09 -18.20
N MET A 308 8.55 32.34 -18.12
CA MET A 308 8.08 31.73 -16.90
C MET A 308 8.82 30.40 -16.56
N ILE A 309 9.29 29.67 -17.58
CA ILE A 309 9.95 28.37 -17.40
C ILE A 309 10.88 28.12 -18.58
N ASP A 310 12.14 27.77 -18.29
CA ASP A 310 13.09 27.28 -19.27
C ASP A 310 12.82 25.81 -19.65
N ALA A 311 13.33 25.37 -20.81
CA ALA A 311 13.09 24.03 -21.33
C ALA A 311 13.58 22.91 -20.39
N SER A 312 14.70 23.11 -19.72
CA SER A 312 15.29 22.13 -18.79
C SER A 312 14.44 21.96 -17.53
N THR A 313 13.96 23.06 -16.96
CA THR A 313 13.05 23.06 -15.81
C THR A 313 11.70 22.47 -16.19
N PHE A 314 11.23 22.69 -17.43
CA PHE A 314 10.01 22.04 -17.93
C PHE A 314 10.16 20.53 -18.05
N ILE A 315 11.30 20.03 -18.56
CA ILE A 315 11.58 18.58 -18.60
C ILE A 315 11.61 18.02 -17.20
N PHE A 316 12.26 18.70 -16.25
CA PHE A 316 12.26 18.31 -14.84
C PHE A 316 10.85 18.25 -14.27
N TYR A 317 10.00 19.27 -14.54
CA TYR A 317 8.59 19.28 -14.15
C TYR A 317 7.86 18.04 -14.66
N MET A 318 8.05 17.65 -15.92
CA MET A 318 7.43 16.50 -16.53
C MET A 318 7.86 15.18 -15.88
N VAL A 319 9.15 15.05 -15.52
CA VAL A 319 9.69 13.87 -14.82
C VAL A 319 9.07 13.73 -13.42
N ILE A 320 8.97 14.83 -12.67
CA ILE A 320 8.33 14.81 -11.34
C ILE A 320 6.84 14.49 -11.49
N LEU A 321 6.14 15.08 -12.46
CA LEU A 321 4.72 14.79 -12.72
C LEU A 321 4.51 13.29 -13.02
N TYR A 322 5.37 12.71 -13.85
CA TYR A 322 5.33 11.26 -14.14
C TYR A 322 5.54 10.41 -12.87
N SER A 323 6.43 10.84 -11.98
CA SER A 323 6.75 10.10 -10.75
C SER A 323 5.57 10.04 -9.75
N VAL A 324 4.58 10.95 -9.84
CA VAL A 324 3.37 10.94 -8.99
C VAL A 324 2.42 9.79 -9.33
N ILE A 325 2.48 9.25 -10.55
CA ILE A 325 1.54 8.21 -11.02
C ILE A 325 1.61 6.94 -10.16
N ASN A 326 2.80 6.50 -9.81
CA ASN A 326 2.98 5.26 -9.03
C ASN A 326 2.43 5.36 -7.60
N PRO A 327 2.72 6.40 -6.80
CA PRO A 327 2.08 6.63 -5.50
C PRO A 327 0.56 6.64 -5.55
N LEU A 328 -0.04 7.25 -6.58
CA LEU A 328 -1.50 7.26 -6.75
C LEU A 328 -2.07 5.86 -7.04
N LYS A 329 -1.38 5.05 -7.85
CA LYS A 329 -1.75 3.65 -8.10
C LYS A 329 -1.70 2.80 -6.83
N ASP A 330 -0.64 2.94 -6.03
CA ASP A 330 -0.46 2.18 -4.80
C ASP A 330 -1.48 2.58 -3.72
N LEU A 331 -1.86 3.85 -3.66
CA LEU A 331 -2.96 4.32 -2.82
C LEU A 331 -4.29 3.62 -3.16
N SER A 332 -4.55 3.43 -4.45
CA SER A 332 -5.73 2.72 -4.93
C SER A 332 -5.73 1.24 -4.53
N LYS A 333 -4.58 0.54 -4.61
CA LYS A 333 -4.45 -0.85 -4.18
C LYS A 333 -4.74 -1.03 -2.68
N ALA A 334 -4.22 -0.14 -1.85
CA ALA A 334 -4.43 -0.20 -0.40
C ALA A 334 -5.90 -0.08 -0.02
N SER A 335 -6.70 0.72 -0.75
CA SER A 335 -8.13 0.88 -0.52
C SER A 335 -8.95 -0.42 -0.69
N TYR A 336 -8.41 -1.38 -1.41
CA TYR A 336 -8.99 -2.72 -1.62
C TYR A 336 -8.64 -3.70 -0.49
N GLN A 337 -7.41 -3.64 0.01
CA GLN A 337 -6.90 -4.61 0.98
C GLN A 337 -7.42 -4.34 2.39
N ILE A 338 -7.68 -3.08 2.73
CA ILE A 338 -8.17 -2.68 4.06
C ILE A 338 -9.52 -3.31 4.41
N PRO A 339 -10.58 -3.24 3.59
CA PRO A 339 -11.86 -3.88 3.89
C PRO A 339 -11.77 -5.38 4.08
N HIS A 340 -10.91 -6.06 3.32
CA HIS A 340 -10.71 -7.50 3.44
C HIS A 340 -10.08 -7.87 4.80
N GLY A 341 -9.06 -7.14 5.22
CA GLY A 341 -8.44 -7.35 6.53
C GLY A 341 -9.36 -6.98 7.70
N LEU A 342 -10.25 -6.00 7.53
CA LEU A 342 -11.27 -5.68 8.54
C LEU A 342 -12.22 -6.86 8.76
N ALA A 343 -12.73 -7.46 7.68
CA ALA A 343 -13.60 -8.63 7.78
C ALA A 343 -12.90 -9.82 8.48
N SER A 344 -11.61 -10.02 8.20
CA SER A 344 -10.81 -11.04 8.91
C SER A 344 -10.57 -10.67 10.38
N MET A 345 -10.38 -9.39 10.70
CA MET A 345 -10.24 -8.94 12.08
C MET A 345 -11.55 -9.10 12.88
N ASP A 346 -12.70 -8.88 12.27
CA ASP A 346 -14.00 -9.11 12.91
C ASP A 346 -14.18 -10.60 13.28
N ARG A 347 -13.72 -11.53 12.41
CA ARG A 347 -13.71 -12.98 12.72
C ARG A 347 -12.74 -13.35 13.85
N ILE A 348 -11.57 -12.69 13.88
CA ILE A 348 -10.60 -12.83 14.99
C ILE A 348 -11.19 -12.28 16.30
N ASP A 349 -11.77 -11.09 16.25
CA ASP A 349 -12.40 -10.43 17.40
C ASP A 349 -13.56 -11.24 17.97
N PHE A 350 -14.28 -12.04 17.15
CA PHE A 350 -15.31 -12.96 17.63
C PHE A 350 -14.74 -13.97 18.62
N ILE A 351 -13.56 -14.53 18.36
CA ILE A 351 -12.89 -15.45 19.32
C ILE A 351 -12.38 -14.67 20.53
N LEU A 352 -11.69 -13.53 20.28
CA LEU A 352 -11.10 -12.75 21.37
C LEU A 352 -12.13 -12.23 22.38
N LYS A 353 -13.34 -11.91 21.90
CA LYS A 353 -14.46 -11.41 22.71
C LYS A 353 -15.40 -12.50 23.21
N ALA A 354 -15.19 -13.76 22.81
CA ALA A 354 -16.02 -14.87 23.28
C ALA A 354 -16.03 -14.91 24.82
N ASP A 355 -17.21 -14.97 25.43
CA ASP A 355 -17.31 -15.05 26.88
C ASP A 355 -17.02 -16.48 27.38
N ASN A 356 -16.40 -16.58 28.56
CA ASN A 356 -16.26 -17.86 29.25
C ASN A 356 -17.40 -17.94 30.28
N PRO A 357 -18.39 -18.82 30.07
CA PRO A 357 -19.48 -18.98 31.05
C PRO A 357 -19.00 -19.55 32.37
N ILE A 358 -17.84 -20.21 32.39
CA ILE A 358 -17.24 -20.75 33.63
C ILE A 358 -16.43 -19.61 34.25
N LYS A 359 -17.01 -18.95 35.24
CA LYS A 359 -16.37 -17.85 36.01
C LYS A 359 -15.83 -18.41 37.30
N GLU A 360 -14.58 -18.07 37.60
CA GLU A 360 -14.04 -18.31 38.93
C GLU A 360 -14.75 -17.44 39.96
N LEU A 361 -14.95 -17.94 41.18
CA LEU A 361 -15.48 -17.17 42.29
C LEU A 361 -14.53 -16.03 42.64
N ALA A 362 -15.09 -14.88 42.98
CA ALA A 362 -14.28 -13.70 43.32
C ALA A 362 -13.39 -13.92 44.58
N LYS A 363 -13.73 -14.90 45.40
CA LYS A 363 -12.95 -15.39 46.54
C LYS A 363 -13.06 -16.90 46.56
N PRO A 364 -12.21 -17.63 45.80
CA PRO A 364 -12.17 -19.08 45.88
C PRO A 364 -11.61 -19.52 47.22
N GLU A 365 -12.17 -20.58 47.81
CA GLU A 365 -11.56 -21.26 48.97
C GLU A 365 -10.39 -22.12 48.47
N GLU A 366 -9.20 -21.86 48.99
CA GLU A 366 -8.01 -22.68 48.67
C GLU A 366 -8.04 -23.97 49.49
N LEU A 367 -8.12 -25.09 48.78
CA LEU A 367 -7.93 -26.42 49.39
C LEU A 367 -6.42 -26.66 49.56
N HIS A 368 -5.95 -26.63 50.82
CA HIS A 368 -4.52 -26.81 51.11
C HIS A 368 -4.07 -28.32 51.03
N SER A 369 -5.00 -29.27 51.14
CA SER A 369 -4.73 -30.68 50.96
C SER A 369 -5.96 -31.43 50.43
N PHE A 370 -5.70 -32.49 49.65
CA PHE A 370 -6.73 -33.42 49.21
C PHE A 370 -6.73 -34.62 50.15
N GLU A 371 -7.71 -34.67 51.10
CA GLU A 371 -7.68 -35.63 52.19
C GLU A 371 -8.54 -36.87 51.96
N LYS A 372 -9.59 -36.80 51.14
CA LYS A 372 -10.47 -37.98 50.88
C LYS A 372 -10.84 -38.05 49.43
N ASP A 373 -12.06 -37.71 49.03
CA ASP A 373 -12.67 -37.89 47.72
C ASP A 373 -13.50 -36.66 47.35
N VAL A 374 -13.81 -36.51 46.08
CA VAL A 374 -14.78 -35.55 45.55
C VAL A 374 -16.06 -36.31 45.25
N GLU A 375 -17.10 -36.11 46.08
CA GLU A 375 -18.37 -36.77 45.91
C GLU A 375 -19.39 -35.85 45.24
N LEU A 376 -20.04 -36.35 44.20
CA LEU A 376 -21.15 -35.70 43.50
C LEU A 376 -22.44 -36.33 43.97
N ARG A 377 -23.26 -35.59 44.74
CA ARG A 377 -24.56 -36.06 45.25
C ARG A 377 -25.68 -35.35 44.52
N ASP A 378 -26.63 -36.11 43.98
CA ASP A 378 -27.86 -35.62 43.31
C ASP A 378 -27.60 -34.57 42.19
N VAL A 379 -26.52 -34.77 41.43
CA VAL A 379 -26.17 -33.93 40.29
C VAL A 379 -26.83 -34.47 39.01
N SER A 380 -27.73 -33.67 38.43
CA SER A 380 -28.35 -33.94 37.14
C SER A 380 -27.65 -33.05 36.05
N PHE A 381 -27.31 -33.63 34.92
CA PHE A 381 -26.79 -32.92 33.76
C PHE A 381 -27.79 -33.07 32.60
N HIS A 382 -28.21 -31.95 32.05
CA HIS A 382 -29.13 -31.86 30.92
C HIS A 382 -28.45 -31.28 29.66
#